data_6d3a5c8be77893197e156d91639dabbc
#
_entry.id   6d3a5c8be77893197e156d91639dabbc
#
_cell.length_a   1.000
_cell.length_b   1.000
_cell.length_c   1.000
_cell.angle_alpha   90.00
_cell.angle_beta   90.00
_cell.angle_gamma   90.00
#
_symmetry.space_group_name_H-M   'P 1'
#
loop_
_entity.id
_entity.type
_entity.pdbx_description
1 polymer ?
#
loop_
_entity_poly.entity_id
_entity_poly.type
_entity_poly.pdbx_seq_one_letter_code
_entity_poly.pdbx_strand_id
1 'polypeptide(L)'
;MTDIKPYRHKYDGAYCTVDTFRHLLTGNEARAHLDQMAEILKKGAIYVLGLHLLPASGITSSVVRWKNARGRLNVHTTMTVLDIDRKRRKETLSVSLRVHSGNSKHKIRSVYKLRTYTLRQLRSLIRRTGRFDILSTYDNLYDLNRPITPDNSTEDIILLLRKTS
;
A
#
# COMPACT_ATOMS: atom_id res chain seq x y z
N MET A 1 -2.86 -11.37 6.63
CA MET A 1 -1.63 -11.01 5.90
C MET A 1 -0.36 -11.50 6.60
N THR A 2 -0.44 -11.91 7.84
CA THR A 2 0.67 -12.44 8.66
C THR A 2 0.55 -13.93 8.97
N ASP A 3 -0.36 -14.63 8.32
CA ASP A 3 -0.56 -16.09 8.42
C ASP A 3 -0.88 -16.63 7.02
N ILE A 4 0.13 -16.56 6.16
CA ILE A 4 0.06 -17.11 4.81
C ILE A 4 0.60 -18.53 4.91
N LYS A 5 -0.30 -19.52 4.87
CA LYS A 5 0.13 -20.93 4.86
C LYS A 5 0.88 -21.22 3.56
N PRO A 6 2.09 -21.79 3.65
CA PRO A 6 2.82 -22.16 2.44
C PRO A 6 2.01 -23.22 1.67
N TYR A 7 1.76 -22.93 0.39
CA TYR A 7 1.21 -23.92 -0.53
C TYR A 7 2.31 -24.95 -0.88
N ARG A 8 1.93 -26.11 -1.43
CA ARG A 8 2.89 -27.17 -1.82
C ARG A 8 3.97 -26.68 -2.79
N HIS A 9 3.70 -25.59 -3.52
CA HIS A 9 4.63 -25.01 -4.50
C HIS A 9 4.88 -23.55 -4.21
N LYS A 10 6.11 -23.10 -4.41
CA LYS A 10 6.49 -21.69 -4.35
C LYS A 10 6.01 -20.96 -5.60
N TYR A 11 5.72 -19.68 -5.44
CA TYR A 11 5.23 -18.81 -6.51
C TYR A 11 6.36 -18.10 -7.25
N ASP A 12 6.13 -17.81 -8.53
CA ASP A 12 7.06 -17.09 -9.40
C ASP A 12 6.95 -15.57 -9.23
N GLY A 13 5.88 -15.08 -8.60
CA GLY A 13 5.67 -13.68 -8.31
C GLY A 13 4.49 -13.46 -7.37
N ALA A 14 4.44 -12.27 -6.76
CA ALA A 14 3.35 -11.81 -5.93
C ALA A 14 3.22 -10.30 -6.01
N TYR A 15 2.06 -9.78 -5.61
CA TYR A 15 1.85 -8.34 -5.50
C TYR A 15 1.03 -7.98 -4.26
N CYS A 16 1.32 -6.81 -3.72
CA CYS A 16 0.56 -6.17 -2.66
C CYS A 16 0.56 -4.66 -2.95
N THR A 17 -0.52 -4.19 -3.57
CA THR A 17 -0.64 -2.82 -4.06
C THR A 17 -1.77 -2.06 -3.35
N VAL A 18 -1.96 -0.80 -3.73
CA VAL A 18 -3.07 0.05 -3.27
C VAL A 18 -3.16 0.09 -1.73
N ASP A 19 -2.05 0.42 -1.08
CA ASP A 19 -1.96 0.61 0.37
C ASP A 19 -2.28 -0.62 1.25
N THR A 20 -2.51 -1.78 0.66
CA THR A 20 -2.87 -2.99 1.41
C THR A 20 -1.82 -3.33 2.48
N PHE A 21 -0.53 -3.14 2.18
CA PHE A 21 0.56 -3.35 3.14
C PHE A 21 0.46 -2.46 4.37
N ARG A 22 -0.11 -1.27 4.24
CA ARG A 22 -0.24 -0.29 5.34
C ARG A 22 -1.25 -0.70 6.41
N HIS A 23 -2.10 -1.71 6.15
CA HIS A 23 -2.96 -2.32 7.17
C HIS A 23 -2.19 -3.10 8.23
N LEU A 24 -0.91 -3.41 8.02
CA LEU A 24 0.01 -3.94 9.03
C LEU A 24 0.45 -2.80 9.93
N LEU A 25 -0.22 -2.65 11.08
CA LEU A 25 -0.12 -1.45 11.92
C LEU A 25 1.18 -1.36 12.75
N THR A 26 1.91 -2.47 12.85
CA THR A 26 3.18 -2.53 13.60
C THR A 26 4.37 -2.88 12.70
N GLY A 27 5.59 -2.54 13.16
CA GLY A 27 6.81 -2.92 12.45
C GLY A 27 7.04 -4.43 12.43
N ASN A 28 6.61 -5.12 13.48
CA ASN A 28 6.74 -6.57 13.59
C ASN A 28 5.80 -7.28 12.61
N GLU A 29 4.54 -6.86 12.49
CA GLU A 29 3.61 -7.39 11.49
C GLU A 29 4.12 -7.16 10.06
N ALA A 30 4.62 -5.96 9.76
CA ALA A 30 5.15 -5.63 8.45
C ALA A 30 6.40 -6.48 8.11
N ARG A 31 7.29 -6.70 9.07
CA ARG A 31 8.44 -7.59 8.91
C ARG A 31 7.99 -9.03 8.71
N ALA A 32 7.12 -9.55 9.58
CA ALA A 32 6.60 -10.91 9.49
C ALA A 32 5.95 -11.17 8.12
N HIS A 33 5.20 -10.20 7.58
CA HIS A 33 4.64 -10.31 6.24
C HIS A 33 5.73 -10.45 5.17
N LEU A 34 6.77 -9.60 5.20
CA LEU A 34 7.88 -9.69 4.22
C LEU A 34 8.63 -11.03 4.36
N ASP A 35 8.88 -11.49 5.58
CA ASP A 35 9.51 -12.79 5.82
C ASP A 35 8.65 -13.94 5.26
N GLN A 36 7.33 -13.93 5.47
CA GLN A 36 6.40 -14.91 4.90
C GLN A 36 6.34 -14.85 3.37
N MET A 37 6.34 -13.63 2.78
CA MET A 37 6.40 -13.50 1.33
C MET A 37 7.68 -14.12 0.77
N ALA A 38 8.81 -13.96 1.47
CA ALA A 38 10.05 -14.61 1.07
C ALA A 38 9.99 -16.13 1.19
N GLU A 39 9.26 -16.69 2.16
CA GLU A 39 9.10 -18.16 2.29
C GLU A 39 8.30 -18.77 1.15
N ILE A 40 7.24 -18.09 0.69
CA ILE A 40 6.36 -18.63 -0.36
C ILE A 40 6.82 -18.34 -1.79
N LEU A 41 7.77 -17.43 -2.00
CA LEU A 41 8.31 -17.08 -3.30
C LEU A 41 9.54 -17.94 -3.65
N LYS A 42 9.69 -18.26 -4.92
CA LYS A 42 10.92 -18.87 -5.45
C LYS A 42 12.08 -17.88 -5.38
N LYS A 43 13.31 -18.36 -5.33
CA LYS A 43 14.49 -17.51 -5.50
C LYS A 43 14.43 -16.81 -6.86
N GLY A 44 14.72 -15.52 -6.89
CA GLY A 44 14.63 -14.69 -8.08
C GLY A 44 13.22 -14.19 -8.41
N ALA A 45 12.18 -14.68 -7.73
CA ALA A 45 10.80 -14.24 -7.93
C ALA A 45 10.62 -12.76 -7.60
N ILE A 46 9.65 -12.13 -8.25
CA ILE A 46 9.33 -10.70 -8.08
C ILE A 46 8.16 -10.52 -7.12
N TYR A 47 8.36 -9.65 -6.14
CA TYR A 47 7.30 -9.14 -5.28
C TYR A 47 7.06 -7.66 -5.58
N VAL A 48 5.88 -7.32 -6.12
CA VAL A 48 5.46 -5.95 -6.39
C VAL A 48 4.81 -5.38 -5.13
N LEU A 49 5.40 -4.34 -4.56
CA LEU A 49 4.91 -3.68 -3.37
C LEU A 49 4.59 -2.22 -3.66
N GLY A 50 3.29 -1.86 -3.66
CA GLY A 50 2.82 -0.50 -3.92
C GLY A 50 2.13 0.10 -2.69
N LEU A 51 2.55 1.31 -2.29
CA LEU A 51 1.96 2.04 -1.17
C LEU A 51 2.22 3.53 -1.26
N HIS A 52 1.38 4.28 -0.53
CA HIS A 52 1.56 5.71 -0.32
C HIS A 52 2.56 5.98 0.81
N LEU A 53 3.54 6.84 0.54
CA LEU A 53 4.51 7.31 1.51
C LEU A 53 4.02 8.60 2.18
N LEU A 54 4.44 8.81 3.39
CA LEU A 54 4.27 10.08 4.08
C LEU A 54 5.52 10.94 3.86
N PRO A 55 5.44 12.03 3.08
CA PRO A 55 6.58 12.93 2.87
C PRO A 55 7.12 13.47 4.19
N ALA A 56 8.40 13.83 4.20
CA ALA A 56 9.06 14.35 5.40
C ALA A 56 8.44 15.69 5.86
N SER A 57 8.07 16.55 4.91
CA SER A 57 7.38 17.82 5.11
C SER A 57 6.09 17.85 4.31
N GLY A 58 5.01 18.34 4.87
CA GLY A 58 3.75 18.57 4.14
C GLY A 58 2.54 17.88 4.77
N ILE A 59 1.49 17.85 4.05
CA ILE A 59 0.06 17.62 4.25
C ILE A 59 -0.32 16.91 5.55
N THR A 60 -1.10 17.61 6.36
CA THR A 60 -1.72 17.07 7.58
C THR A 60 -3.14 16.60 7.37
N SER A 61 -3.78 17.01 6.26
CA SER A 61 -5.11 16.57 5.88
C SER A 61 -5.28 16.59 4.38
N SER A 62 -5.96 15.62 3.84
CA SER A 62 -6.36 15.60 2.43
C SER A 62 -7.77 15.06 2.28
N VAL A 63 -8.46 15.54 1.23
CA VAL A 63 -9.77 15.03 0.84
C VAL A 63 -9.72 14.70 -0.64
N VAL A 64 -9.87 13.41 -0.95
CA VAL A 64 -9.92 12.91 -2.34
C VAL A 64 -11.35 12.47 -2.64
N ARG A 65 -11.84 12.81 -3.83
CA ARG A 65 -13.19 12.47 -4.28
C ARG A 65 -13.13 11.91 -5.69
N TRP A 66 -13.86 10.82 -5.92
CA TRP A 66 -14.03 10.26 -7.26
C TRP A 66 -15.42 9.65 -7.42
N LYS A 67 -15.80 9.42 -8.67
CA LYS A 67 -17.08 8.84 -9.06
C LYS A 67 -16.84 7.65 -9.96
N ASN A 68 -17.63 6.61 -9.76
CA ASN A 68 -17.71 5.45 -10.65
C ASN A 68 -19.19 5.19 -10.99
N ALA A 69 -19.44 4.80 -12.24
CA ALA A 69 -20.79 4.48 -12.71
C ALA A 69 -20.77 3.21 -13.54
N ARG A 70 -21.80 2.36 -13.37
CA ARG A 70 -22.06 1.19 -14.20
C ARG A 70 -23.57 0.98 -14.32
N GLY A 71 -24.11 1.21 -15.51
CA GLY A 71 -25.55 1.19 -15.74
C GLY A 71 -26.28 2.20 -14.82
N ARG A 72 -27.24 1.73 -14.03
CA ARG A 72 -27.99 2.56 -13.07
C ARG A 72 -27.28 2.77 -11.73
N LEU A 73 -26.12 2.12 -11.52
CA LEU A 73 -25.34 2.23 -10.30
C LEU A 73 -24.36 3.40 -10.42
N ASN A 74 -24.45 4.35 -9.49
CA ASN A 74 -23.51 5.46 -9.34
C ASN A 74 -22.95 5.47 -7.93
N VAL A 75 -21.62 5.52 -7.80
CA VAL A 75 -20.93 5.54 -6.52
C VAL A 75 -20.06 6.79 -6.44
N HIS A 76 -20.32 7.63 -5.46
CA HIS A 76 -19.46 8.77 -5.12
C HIS A 76 -18.66 8.40 -3.89
N THR A 77 -17.36 8.34 -4.04
CA THR A 77 -16.43 8.05 -2.94
C THR A 77 -15.78 9.35 -2.46
N THR A 78 -15.70 9.50 -1.16
CA THR A 78 -14.92 10.55 -0.50
C THR A 78 -13.99 9.87 0.50
N MET A 79 -12.70 10.05 0.34
CA MET A 79 -11.67 9.65 1.29
C MET A 79 -11.11 10.88 1.96
N THR A 80 -11.03 10.88 3.29
CA THR A 80 -10.55 12.00 4.10
C THR A 80 -9.53 11.50 5.10
N VAL A 81 -8.37 12.12 5.12
CA VAL A 81 -7.40 11.97 6.21
C VAL A 81 -7.94 12.75 7.41
N LEU A 82 -8.23 12.05 8.50
CA LEU A 82 -8.75 12.65 9.73
C LEU A 82 -7.63 13.06 10.69
N ASP A 83 -6.56 12.28 10.73
CA ASP A 83 -5.43 12.48 11.64
C ASP A 83 -4.16 11.78 11.13
N ILE A 84 -2.99 12.36 11.41
CA ILE A 84 -1.67 11.78 11.14
C ILE A 84 -0.82 11.86 12.39
N ASP A 85 -0.67 10.74 13.10
CA ASP A 85 0.28 10.60 14.21
C ASP A 85 1.65 10.16 13.67
N ARG A 86 2.52 11.11 13.38
CA ARG A 86 3.89 10.85 12.87
C ARG A 86 4.74 10.08 13.88
N LYS A 87 4.55 10.31 15.18
CA LYS A 87 5.31 9.66 16.26
C LYS A 87 4.95 8.17 16.34
N ARG A 88 3.66 7.85 16.32
CA ARG A 88 3.16 6.47 16.32
C ARG A 88 3.12 5.85 14.92
N ARG A 89 3.43 6.63 13.89
CA ARG A 89 3.38 6.22 12.48
C ARG A 89 2.01 5.66 12.09
N LYS A 90 0.96 6.38 12.41
CA LYS A 90 -0.41 6.00 12.09
C LYS A 90 -1.14 7.17 11.44
N GLU A 91 -1.95 6.82 10.47
CA GLU A 91 -2.88 7.69 9.80
C GLU A 91 -4.29 7.15 10.01
N THR A 92 -5.24 8.02 10.31
CA THR A 92 -6.66 7.67 10.43
C THR A 92 -7.40 8.20 9.22
N LEU A 93 -8.03 7.30 8.48
CA LEU A 93 -8.79 7.60 7.27
C LEU A 93 -10.28 7.38 7.48
N SER A 94 -11.11 8.24 6.89
CA SER A 94 -12.54 8.05 6.72
C SER A 94 -12.85 7.86 5.25
N VAL A 95 -13.51 6.77 4.89
CA VAL A 95 -14.05 6.54 3.54
C VAL A 95 -15.56 6.56 3.61
N SER A 96 -16.17 7.43 2.80
CA SER A 96 -17.62 7.54 2.65
C SER A 96 -18.02 7.21 1.23
N LEU A 97 -19.00 6.32 1.08
CA LEU A 97 -19.62 5.98 -0.20
C LEU A 97 -21.05 6.51 -0.21
N ARG A 98 -21.40 7.26 -1.24
CA ARG A 98 -22.80 7.57 -1.60
C ARG A 98 -23.16 6.76 -2.84
N VAL A 99 -24.05 5.80 -2.65
CA VAL A 99 -24.46 4.85 -3.67
C VAL A 99 -25.85 5.19 -4.12
N HIS A 100 -26.05 5.35 -5.43
CA HIS A 100 -27.34 5.56 -6.07
C HIS A 100 -27.57 4.43 -7.05
N SER A 101 -28.69 3.71 -6.91
CA SER A 101 -29.07 2.63 -7.80
C SER A 101 -30.59 2.73 -8.11
N GLY A 102 -30.95 3.24 -9.29
CA GLY A 102 -32.32 3.57 -9.60
C GLY A 102 -32.88 4.57 -8.57
N ASN A 103 -33.98 4.20 -7.88
CA ASN A 103 -34.60 5.04 -6.84
C ASN A 103 -33.96 4.87 -5.44
N SER A 104 -33.03 3.95 -5.28
CA SER A 104 -32.40 3.65 -3.99
C SER A 104 -31.15 4.52 -3.77
N LYS A 105 -31.01 5.03 -2.54
CA LYS A 105 -29.86 5.83 -2.09
C LYS A 105 -29.32 5.24 -0.79
N HIS A 106 -28.03 4.95 -0.76
CA HIS A 106 -27.34 4.44 0.43
C HIS A 106 -26.10 5.28 0.74
N LYS A 107 -25.82 5.42 2.02
CA LYS A 107 -24.58 6.07 2.51
C LYS A 107 -23.88 5.08 3.44
N ILE A 108 -22.64 4.75 3.11
CA ILE A 108 -21.77 3.88 3.88
C ILE A 108 -20.58 4.69 4.32
N ARG A 109 -20.15 4.55 5.57
CA ARG A 109 -18.94 5.19 6.09
C ARG A 109 -18.12 4.18 6.86
N SER A 110 -16.81 4.17 6.61
CA SER A 110 -15.83 3.40 7.36
C SER A 110 -14.72 4.32 7.85
N VAL A 111 -14.21 4.05 9.04
CA VAL A 111 -13.02 4.72 9.60
C VAL A 111 -12.04 3.63 10.00
N TYR A 112 -10.80 3.75 9.53
CA TYR A 112 -9.75 2.78 9.81
C TYR A 112 -8.38 3.46 9.92
N LYS A 113 -7.41 2.73 10.44
CA LYS A 113 -6.04 3.20 10.60
C LYS A 113 -5.13 2.49 9.62
N LEU A 114 -4.17 3.24 9.08
CA LEU A 114 -3.08 2.74 8.27
C LEU A 114 -1.75 3.10 8.93
N ARG A 115 -0.75 2.25 8.73
CA ARG A 115 0.62 2.58 9.10
C ARG A 115 1.23 3.53 8.08
N THR A 116 1.94 4.56 8.53
CA THR A 116 2.68 5.46 7.67
C THR A 116 4.14 5.03 7.53
N TYR A 117 4.71 5.29 6.37
CA TYR A 117 6.12 5.08 6.06
C TYR A 117 6.70 6.31 5.35
N THR A 118 7.85 6.79 5.80
CA THR A 118 8.71 7.60 4.94
C THR A 118 9.54 6.67 4.04
N LEU A 119 10.08 7.19 2.95
CA LEU A 119 10.95 6.43 2.06
C LEU A 119 12.08 5.72 2.83
N ARG A 120 12.75 6.46 3.73
CA ARG A 120 13.83 5.92 4.58
C ARG A 120 13.38 4.75 5.45
N GLN A 121 12.18 4.86 6.04
CA GLN A 121 11.64 3.81 6.91
C GLN A 121 11.28 2.55 6.12
N LEU A 122 10.69 2.70 4.94
CA LEU A 122 10.34 1.57 4.07
C LEU A 122 11.60 0.84 3.58
N ARG A 123 12.58 1.57 3.04
CA ARG A 123 13.86 1.00 2.62
C ARG A 123 14.59 0.29 3.76
N SER A 124 14.60 0.88 4.96
CA SER A 124 15.19 0.26 6.15
C SER A 124 14.48 -1.03 6.55
N LEU A 125 13.13 -1.07 6.46
CA LEU A 125 12.37 -2.27 6.76
C LEU A 125 12.74 -3.41 5.79
N ILE A 126 12.71 -3.15 4.48
CA ILE A 126 13.05 -4.14 3.45
C ILE A 126 14.48 -4.65 3.65
N ARG A 127 15.45 -3.75 3.80
CA ARG A 127 16.86 -4.12 4.00
C ARG A 127 17.07 -5.00 5.23
N ARG A 128 16.35 -4.74 6.34
CA ARG A 128 16.48 -5.51 7.59
C ARG A 128 15.95 -6.94 7.47
N THR A 129 15.14 -7.26 6.50
CA THR A 129 14.73 -8.65 6.26
C THR A 129 15.87 -9.45 5.64
N GLY A 130 16.75 -8.82 4.85
CA GLY A 130 17.82 -9.49 4.10
C GLY A 130 17.31 -10.45 3.03
N ARG A 131 16.02 -10.38 2.70
CA ARG A 131 15.34 -11.35 1.84
C ARG A 131 15.03 -10.81 0.45
N PHE A 132 15.13 -9.50 0.26
CA PHE A 132 14.74 -8.82 -0.98
C PHE A 132 15.73 -7.73 -1.38
N ASP A 133 16.04 -7.67 -2.68
CA ASP A 133 16.68 -6.53 -3.33
C ASP A 133 15.62 -5.65 -3.99
N ILE A 134 15.77 -4.32 -3.91
CA ILE A 134 14.95 -3.40 -4.69
C ILE A 134 15.57 -3.30 -6.09
N LEU A 135 14.89 -3.83 -7.11
CA LEU A 135 15.33 -3.78 -8.50
C LEU A 135 15.04 -2.44 -9.15
N SER A 136 13.81 -1.98 -9.00
CA SER A 136 13.32 -0.75 -9.61
C SER A 136 12.21 -0.14 -8.78
N THR A 137 12.00 1.16 -8.99
CA THR A 137 10.95 1.93 -8.35
C THR A 137 10.18 2.70 -9.41
N TYR A 138 8.86 2.76 -9.24
CA TYR A 138 7.93 3.45 -10.15
C TYR A 138 6.95 4.30 -9.34
N ASP A 139 6.29 5.21 -10.02
CA ASP A 139 5.17 5.97 -9.49
C ASP A 139 3.83 5.22 -9.68
N ASN A 140 2.72 5.86 -9.34
CA ASN A 140 1.37 5.33 -9.46
C ASN A 140 0.82 5.26 -10.89
N LEU A 141 1.59 5.67 -11.91
CA LEU A 141 1.22 5.55 -13.32
C LEU A 141 1.46 4.14 -13.88
N TYR A 142 2.22 3.29 -13.14
CA TYR A 142 2.54 1.91 -13.53
C TYR A 142 3.24 1.79 -14.89
N ASP A 143 3.97 2.83 -15.34
CA ASP A 143 4.71 2.80 -16.59
C ASP A 143 6.09 2.17 -16.38
N LEU A 144 6.26 0.95 -16.86
CA LEU A 144 7.50 0.19 -16.74
C LEU A 144 8.69 0.82 -17.51
N ASN A 145 8.42 1.69 -18.46
CA ASN A 145 9.45 2.41 -19.23
C ASN A 145 9.95 3.66 -18.50
N ARG A 146 9.32 4.02 -17.37
CA ARG A 146 9.62 5.24 -16.61
C ARG A 146 9.93 4.94 -15.13
N PRO A 147 11.05 4.24 -14.85
CA PRO A 147 11.48 4.08 -13.45
C PRO A 147 11.82 5.45 -12.85
N ILE A 148 11.52 5.62 -11.56
CA ILE A 148 11.81 6.84 -10.82
C ILE A 148 12.93 6.62 -9.80
N THR A 149 13.63 7.70 -9.46
CA THR A 149 14.50 7.76 -8.29
C THR A 149 13.75 8.49 -7.17
N PRO A 150 13.13 7.76 -6.22
CA PRO A 150 12.30 8.40 -5.20
C PRO A 150 13.14 9.16 -4.19
N ASP A 151 12.60 10.28 -3.74
CA ASP A 151 13.17 11.17 -2.72
C ASP A 151 12.22 11.38 -1.53
N ASN A 152 12.52 12.35 -0.67
CA ASN A 152 11.73 12.64 0.53
C ASN A 152 10.37 13.32 0.24
N SER A 153 10.14 13.76 -0.99
CA SER A 153 8.87 14.36 -1.45
C SER A 153 7.96 13.34 -2.15
N THR A 154 8.49 12.17 -2.49
CA THR A 154 7.74 11.12 -3.20
C THR A 154 6.59 10.62 -2.32
N GLU A 155 5.37 10.67 -2.87
CA GLU A 155 4.16 10.24 -2.17
C GLU A 155 3.74 8.81 -2.53
N ASP A 156 3.65 8.49 -3.82
CA ASP A 156 3.27 7.17 -4.28
C ASP A 156 4.48 6.39 -4.80
N ILE A 157 4.58 5.13 -4.40
CA ILE A 157 5.72 4.30 -4.76
C ILE A 157 5.30 2.87 -5.07
N ILE A 158 5.86 2.32 -6.13
CA ILE A 158 5.76 0.92 -6.49
C ILE A 158 7.17 0.36 -6.57
N LEU A 159 7.47 -0.57 -5.69
CA LEU A 159 8.77 -1.25 -5.64
C LEU A 159 8.68 -2.61 -6.33
N LEU A 160 9.59 -2.88 -7.23
CA LEU A 160 9.88 -4.24 -7.69
C LEU A 160 10.96 -4.83 -6.80
N LEU A 161 10.58 -5.79 -5.97
CA LEU A 161 11.44 -6.48 -5.04
C LEU A 161 11.78 -7.87 -5.60
N ARG A 162 13.07 -8.17 -5.75
CA ARG A 162 13.53 -9.52 -6.14
C ARG A 162 13.91 -10.29 -4.89
N LYS A 163 13.34 -11.51 -4.74
CA LYS A 163 13.77 -12.42 -3.69
C LYS A 163 15.20 -12.90 -3.90
N THR A 164 16.06 -12.78 -2.88
CA THR A 164 17.50 -13.08 -2.97
C THR A 164 17.83 -14.53 -2.58
N SER A 165 17.23 -15.07 -1.55
CA SER A 165 17.53 -16.40 -0.96
C SER A 165 16.27 -17.20 -0.61
#